data_a723196c132e99c7f348f3cabb20c384
#
_entry.id   a723196c132e99c7f348f3cabb20c384
#
_cell.length_a   1.000
_cell.length_b   1.000
_cell.length_c   1.000
_cell.angle_alpha   90.00
_cell.angle_beta   90.00
_cell.angle_gamma   90.00
#
_symmetry.space_group_name_H-M   'P 1'
#
loop_
_entity.id
_entity.type
_entity.pdbx_description
1 polymer ?
#
loop_
_entity_poly.entity_id
_entity_poly.type
_entity_poly.pdbx_seq_one_letter_code
_entity_poly.pdbx_strand_id
1 'polypeptide(L)'
;MRGHEAIIRQFLANGLDHMFGNPGTVEQGFLDALSDVPEMKYILTLQESIAVLCADGYARARFKPALVQIHSSPGLGNAIGNLYQAKRGHSPLVVIGGDAGIKYQAMDAQMAADLVAMAEPVTKWSAMVQHPSSLLRMVRRAIKVASTPPCGPVSYTHLRAHE
;
A
#
# COMPACT_ATOMS: atom_id res chain seq x y z
N MET A 1 -19.21 -9.16 3.26
CA MET A 1 -18.27 -8.06 2.93
C MET A 1 -17.00 -8.70 2.43
N ARG A 2 -16.56 -8.33 1.22
CA ARG A 2 -15.32 -8.86 0.64
C ARG A 2 -14.11 -8.19 1.29
N GLY A 3 -12.93 -8.85 1.22
CA GLY A 3 -11.70 -8.31 1.83
C GLY A 3 -11.31 -6.92 1.33
N HIS A 4 -11.44 -6.68 0.03
CA HIS A 4 -11.14 -5.37 -0.58
C HIS A 4 -12.03 -4.25 -0.03
N GLU A 5 -13.32 -4.49 0.09
CA GLU A 5 -14.27 -3.54 0.68
C GLU A 5 -13.92 -3.27 2.16
N ALA A 6 -13.57 -4.33 2.91
CA ALA A 6 -13.19 -4.20 4.32
C ALA A 6 -11.95 -3.33 4.51
N ILE A 7 -10.93 -3.46 3.62
CA ILE A 7 -9.73 -2.61 3.64
C ILE A 7 -10.10 -1.15 3.38
N ILE A 8 -10.89 -0.87 2.34
CA ILE A 8 -11.28 0.50 1.98
C ILE A 8 -12.05 1.15 3.14
N ARG A 9 -13.03 0.45 3.71
CA ARG A 9 -13.78 0.94 4.87
C ARG A 9 -12.89 1.16 6.10
N GLN A 10 -11.88 0.29 6.30
CA GLN A 10 -10.91 0.47 7.38
C GLN A 10 -10.05 1.72 7.17
N PHE A 11 -9.65 2.05 5.95
CA PHE A 11 -8.94 3.29 5.64
C PHE A 11 -9.81 4.51 5.95
N LEU A 12 -11.04 4.54 5.44
CA LEU A 12 -11.97 5.63 5.69
C LEU A 12 -12.27 5.83 7.19
N ALA A 13 -12.45 4.74 7.93
CA ALA A 13 -12.66 4.77 9.39
C ALA A 13 -11.46 5.37 10.16
N ASN A 14 -10.27 5.40 9.54
CA ASN A 14 -9.07 6.04 10.08
C ASN A 14 -8.81 7.42 9.46
N GLY A 15 -9.75 7.98 8.70
CA GLY A 15 -9.65 9.29 8.08
C GLY A 15 -8.72 9.36 6.87
N LEU A 16 -8.43 8.21 6.24
CA LEU A 16 -7.62 8.09 5.03
C LEU A 16 -8.57 7.97 3.83
N ASP A 17 -8.81 9.07 3.16
CA ASP A 17 -9.80 9.23 2.11
C ASP A 17 -9.19 9.44 0.71
N HIS A 18 -7.86 9.51 0.62
CA HIS A 18 -7.13 9.69 -0.63
C HIS A 18 -6.07 8.60 -0.81
N MET A 19 -6.04 8.03 -1.99
CA MET A 19 -5.05 7.02 -2.40
C MET A 19 -4.43 7.42 -3.73
N PHE A 20 -3.13 7.37 -3.81
CA PHE A 20 -2.36 7.64 -5.03
C PHE A 20 -1.79 6.33 -5.55
N GLY A 21 -1.95 6.03 -6.83
CA GLY A 21 -1.50 4.72 -7.29
C GLY A 21 -1.37 4.56 -8.79
N ASN A 22 -0.64 3.51 -9.15
CA ASN A 22 -0.54 2.99 -10.50
C ASN A 22 -0.88 1.49 -10.44
N PRO A 23 -2.14 1.12 -10.74
CA PRO A 23 -2.62 -0.25 -10.53
C PRO A 23 -2.25 -1.16 -11.69
N GLY A 24 -2.17 -2.45 -11.38
CA GLY A 24 -2.05 -3.51 -12.37
C GLY A 24 -3.11 -4.60 -12.20
N THR A 25 -2.85 -5.74 -12.79
CA THR A 25 -3.82 -6.85 -12.86
C THR A 25 -4.08 -7.53 -11.51
N VAL A 26 -3.17 -7.39 -10.55
CA VAL A 26 -3.33 -7.97 -9.21
C VAL A 26 -4.34 -7.19 -8.37
N GLU A 27 -4.48 -5.88 -8.64
CA GLU A 27 -5.32 -4.96 -7.88
C GLU A 27 -6.75 -4.80 -8.43
N GLN A 28 -7.13 -5.51 -9.50
CA GLN A 28 -8.44 -5.36 -10.15
C GLN A 28 -9.62 -5.44 -9.18
N GLY A 29 -9.63 -6.46 -8.31
CA GLY A 29 -10.73 -6.62 -7.34
C GLY A 29 -10.78 -5.49 -6.29
N PHE A 30 -9.63 -4.87 -5.97
CA PHE A 30 -9.58 -3.70 -5.10
C PHE A 30 -10.15 -2.46 -5.83
N LEU A 31 -9.79 -2.26 -7.10
CA LEU A 31 -10.30 -1.15 -7.90
C LEU A 31 -11.81 -1.27 -8.17
N ASP A 32 -12.28 -2.49 -8.42
CA ASP A 32 -13.71 -2.76 -8.56
C ASP A 32 -14.48 -2.34 -7.30
N ALA A 33 -13.96 -2.71 -6.12
CA ALA A 33 -14.55 -2.32 -4.85
C ALA A 33 -14.54 -0.81 -4.58
N LEU A 34 -13.62 -0.04 -5.20
CA LEU A 34 -13.60 1.42 -5.07
C LEU A 34 -14.82 2.08 -5.74
N SER A 35 -15.37 1.47 -6.80
CA SER A 35 -16.55 1.99 -7.48
C SER A 35 -17.77 2.10 -6.58
N ASP A 36 -17.83 1.23 -5.57
CA ASP A 36 -18.92 1.16 -4.59
C ASP A 36 -18.70 2.07 -3.37
N VAL A 37 -17.53 2.75 -3.30
CA VAL A 37 -17.15 3.57 -2.15
C VAL A 37 -16.63 4.93 -2.61
N PRO A 38 -17.53 5.84 -3.06
CA PRO A 38 -17.17 7.12 -3.66
C PRO A 38 -16.46 8.10 -2.72
N GLU A 39 -16.48 7.81 -1.41
CA GLU A 39 -15.75 8.58 -0.39
C GLU A 39 -14.24 8.40 -0.50
N MET A 40 -13.77 7.26 -1.00
CA MET A 40 -12.35 7.03 -1.28
C MET A 40 -11.98 7.64 -2.62
N LYS A 41 -11.11 8.64 -2.61
CA LYS A 41 -10.60 9.30 -3.82
C LYS A 41 -9.34 8.60 -4.29
N TYR A 42 -9.44 7.88 -5.40
CA TYR A 42 -8.29 7.27 -6.04
C TYR A 42 -7.71 8.22 -7.10
N ILE A 43 -6.46 8.62 -6.92
CA ILE A 43 -5.72 9.49 -7.85
C ILE A 43 -4.78 8.61 -8.66
N LEU A 44 -5.14 8.38 -9.91
CA LEU A 44 -4.33 7.62 -10.84
C LEU A 44 -3.07 8.41 -11.19
N THR A 45 -1.92 7.74 -11.07
CA THR A 45 -0.62 8.26 -11.52
C THR A 45 -0.07 7.38 -12.64
N LEU A 46 0.84 7.92 -13.43
CA LEU A 46 1.41 7.19 -14.57
C LEU A 46 2.59 6.27 -14.20
N GLN A 47 3.02 6.33 -12.93
CA GLN A 47 4.11 5.51 -12.39
C GLN A 47 4.11 5.58 -10.87
N GLU A 48 4.60 4.53 -10.21
CA GLU A 48 4.57 4.40 -8.75
C GLU A 48 5.47 5.41 -8.02
N SER A 49 6.58 5.82 -8.61
CA SER A 49 7.39 6.89 -8.02
C SER A 49 6.63 8.22 -7.95
N ILE A 50 5.79 8.52 -8.94
CA ILE A 50 4.91 9.69 -8.94
C ILE A 50 3.85 9.54 -7.85
N ALA A 51 3.27 8.34 -7.70
CA ALA A 51 2.30 8.06 -6.63
C ALA A 51 2.88 8.35 -5.24
N VAL A 52 4.11 7.89 -4.98
CA VAL A 52 4.80 8.15 -3.71
C VAL A 52 5.04 9.63 -3.50
N LEU A 53 5.51 10.37 -4.52
CA LEU A 53 5.75 11.82 -4.42
C LEU A 53 4.47 12.61 -4.15
N CYS A 54 3.39 12.27 -4.84
CA CYS A 54 2.08 12.89 -4.62
C CYS A 54 1.58 12.63 -3.19
N ALA A 55 1.69 11.38 -2.72
CA ALA A 55 1.31 11.01 -1.36
C ALA A 55 2.19 11.69 -0.30
N ASP A 56 3.51 11.80 -0.55
CA ASP A 56 4.44 12.50 0.35
C ASP A 56 4.05 13.97 0.49
N GLY A 57 3.83 14.68 -0.62
CA GLY A 57 3.37 16.07 -0.60
C GLY A 57 2.01 16.24 0.10
N TYR A 58 1.07 15.33 -0.18
CA TYR A 58 -0.24 15.33 0.45
C TYR A 58 -0.17 15.10 1.97
N ALA A 59 0.61 14.09 2.40
CA ALA A 59 0.78 13.77 3.83
C ALA A 59 1.40 14.94 4.61
N ARG A 60 2.39 15.60 4.03
CA ARG A 60 3.02 16.80 4.62
C ARG A 60 2.05 17.97 4.73
N ALA A 61 1.28 18.23 3.68
CA ALA A 61 0.32 19.33 3.67
C ALA A 61 -0.85 19.12 4.64
N ARG A 62 -1.27 17.88 4.83
CA ARG A 62 -2.41 17.52 5.69
C ARG A 62 -2.03 17.15 7.11
N PHE A 63 -0.74 16.91 7.38
CA PHE A 63 -0.25 16.36 8.66
C PHE A 63 -0.97 15.05 9.05
N LYS A 64 -1.28 14.21 8.05
CA LYS A 64 -1.98 12.94 8.18
C LYS A 64 -1.36 11.89 7.27
N PRO A 65 -1.52 10.60 7.58
CA PRO A 65 -1.07 9.56 6.67
C PRO A 65 -1.75 9.64 5.31
N ALA A 66 -1.01 9.27 4.26
CA ALA A 66 -1.53 9.10 2.90
C ALA A 66 -1.36 7.67 2.43
N LEU A 67 -2.26 7.23 1.55
CA LEU A 67 -2.23 5.91 0.97
C LEU A 67 -1.50 5.92 -0.37
N VAL A 68 -0.68 4.90 -0.59
CA VAL A 68 -0.02 4.64 -1.87
C VAL A 68 -0.36 3.22 -2.30
N GLN A 69 -0.81 3.05 -3.53
CA GLN A 69 -0.99 1.73 -4.13
C GLN A 69 0.10 1.53 -5.20
N ILE A 70 0.76 0.39 -5.14
CA ILE A 70 1.81 -0.03 -6.09
C ILE A 70 1.46 -1.38 -6.68
N HIS A 71 2.03 -1.70 -7.86
CA HIS A 71 1.80 -2.97 -8.53
C HIS A 71 3.00 -3.91 -8.38
N SER A 72 2.89 -4.90 -7.48
CA SER A 72 3.85 -5.98 -7.27
C SER A 72 5.32 -5.52 -7.13
N SER A 73 6.28 -6.38 -7.46
CA SER A 73 7.71 -6.06 -7.34
C SER A 73 8.20 -4.97 -8.29
N PRO A 74 7.76 -4.89 -9.57
CA PRO A 74 8.18 -3.79 -10.43
C PRO A 74 7.71 -2.44 -9.88
N GLY A 75 6.48 -2.36 -9.38
CA GLY A 75 5.95 -1.13 -8.79
C GLY A 75 6.68 -0.72 -7.52
N LEU A 76 7.03 -1.68 -6.67
CA LEU A 76 7.87 -1.38 -5.50
C LEU A 76 9.26 -0.92 -5.92
N GLY A 77 9.88 -1.58 -6.91
CA GLY A 77 11.17 -1.17 -7.45
C GLY A 77 11.17 0.28 -7.95
N ASN A 78 10.13 0.69 -8.68
CA ASN A 78 9.94 2.07 -9.13
C ASN A 78 9.78 3.06 -7.95
N ALA A 79 9.20 2.62 -6.85
CA ALA A 79 8.88 3.46 -5.69
C ALA A 79 10.05 3.66 -4.70
N ILE A 80 11.05 2.76 -4.67
CA ILE A 80 12.08 2.67 -3.61
C ILE A 80 12.78 4.01 -3.36
N GLY A 81 13.24 4.69 -4.42
CA GLY A 81 13.96 5.96 -4.27
C GLY A 81 13.15 7.04 -3.57
N ASN A 82 11.86 7.13 -3.89
CA ASN A 82 10.96 8.12 -3.30
C ASN A 82 10.45 7.70 -1.92
N LEU A 83 10.34 6.41 -1.64
CA LEU A 83 10.11 5.91 -0.27
C LEU A 83 11.28 6.25 0.65
N TYR A 84 12.52 6.18 0.15
CA TYR A 84 13.68 6.64 0.90
C TYR A 84 13.55 8.13 1.26
N GLN A 85 13.14 8.99 0.30
CA GLN A 85 12.92 10.41 0.56
C GLN A 85 11.81 10.64 1.59
N ALA A 86 10.69 9.93 1.47
CA ALA A 86 9.60 10.00 2.44
C ALA A 86 10.03 9.56 3.84
N LYS A 87 10.87 8.50 3.94
CA LYS A 87 11.45 8.04 5.20
C LYS A 87 12.33 9.10 5.84
N ARG A 88 13.22 9.72 5.07
CA ARG A 88 14.10 10.80 5.55
C ARG A 88 13.33 12.07 5.94
N GLY A 89 12.23 12.33 5.24
CA GLY A 89 11.33 13.45 5.51
C GLY A 89 10.29 13.19 6.60
N HIS A 90 10.28 12.00 7.19
CA HIS A 90 9.32 11.59 8.21
C HIS A 90 7.85 11.67 7.76
N SER A 91 7.59 11.45 6.47
CA SER A 91 6.22 11.48 5.92
C SER A 91 5.49 10.17 6.21
N PRO A 92 4.34 10.21 6.86
CA PRO A 92 3.57 9.02 7.16
C PRO A 92 2.87 8.50 5.90
N LEU A 93 3.42 7.48 5.27
CA LEU A 93 2.79 6.82 4.12
C LEU A 93 2.42 5.39 4.48
N VAL A 94 1.28 4.93 4.00
CA VAL A 94 0.87 3.54 4.04
C VAL A 94 0.84 3.01 2.61
N VAL A 95 1.85 2.24 2.28
CA VAL A 95 2.01 1.65 0.94
C VAL A 95 1.37 0.27 0.93
N ILE A 96 0.48 0.05 -0.04
CA ILE A 96 -0.14 -1.25 -0.29
C ILE A 96 0.29 -1.77 -1.65
N GLY A 97 0.60 -3.05 -1.72
CA GLY A 97 0.92 -3.73 -2.96
C GLY A 97 0.25 -5.10 -3.02
N GLY A 98 -0.20 -5.49 -4.19
CA GLY A 98 -0.63 -6.85 -4.44
C GLY A 98 0.56 -7.73 -4.83
N ASP A 99 0.49 -9.01 -4.52
CA ASP A 99 1.45 -10.02 -4.99
C ASP A 99 0.72 -11.23 -5.52
N ALA A 100 1.44 -12.10 -6.26
CA ALA A 100 0.94 -13.39 -6.67
C ALA A 100 0.53 -14.21 -5.44
N GLY A 101 -0.60 -14.92 -5.51
CA GLY A 101 -1.07 -15.74 -4.39
C GLY A 101 -0.02 -16.79 -3.95
N ILE A 102 -0.04 -17.20 -2.68
CA ILE A 102 0.92 -18.13 -2.05
C ILE A 102 1.19 -19.37 -2.93
N LYS A 103 0.15 -19.93 -3.52
CA LYS A 103 0.28 -21.12 -4.38
C LYS A 103 1.15 -20.91 -5.63
N TYR A 104 1.35 -19.66 -6.05
CA TYR A 104 2.14 -19.33 -7.23
C TYR A 104 3.58 -18.92 -6.91
N GLN A 105 3.90 -18.66 -5.65
CA GLN A 105 5.27 -18.27 -5.25
C GLN A 105 6.28 -19.37 -5.55
N ALA A 106 5.92 -20.64 -5.33
CA ALA A 106 6.79 -21.79 -5.66
C ALA A 106 6.95 -22.06 -7.16
N MET A 107 6.24 -21.33 -8.01
CA MET A 107 6.24 -21.49 -9.48
C MET A 107 7.02 -20.35 -10.18
N ASP A 108 7.82 -19.59 -9.47
CA ASP A 108 8.51 -18.41 -9.99
C ASP A 108 7.55 -17.50 -10.77
N ALA A 109 6.40 -17.21 -10.18
CA ALA A 109 5.38 -16.38 -10.82
C ALA A 109 5.98 -15.05 -11.26
N GLN A 110 5.65 -14.64 -12.48
CA GLN A 110 6.11 -13.36 -13.02
C GLN A 110 5.78 -12.24 -12.03
N MET A 111 6.74 -11.39 -11.75
CA MET A 111 6.65 -10.27 -10.78
C MET A 111 6.63 -10.68 -9.31
N ALA A 112 6.73 -11.97 -8.97
CA ALA A 112 6.93 -12.39 -7.59
C ALA A 112 8.35 -12.02 -7.13
N ALA A 113 8.47 -11.48 -5.91
CA ALA A 113 9.74 -11.19 -5.27
C ALA A 113 9.55 -11.09 -3.75
N ASP A 114 10.65 -11.04 -3.00
CA ASP A 114 10.58 -10.71 -1.57
C ASP A 114 10.33 -9.21 -1.38
N LEU A 115 9.06 -8.83 -1.47
CA LEU A 115 8.61 -7.44 -1.34
C LEU A 115 8.89 -6.88 0.07
N VAL A 116 8.97 -7.73 1.08
CA VAL A 116 9.31 -7.32 2.44
C VAL A 116 10.78 -6.91 2.50
N ALA A 117 11.68 -7.76 2.03
CA ALA A 117 13.11 -7.44 1.98
C ALA A 117 13.41 -6.21 1.09
N MET A 118 12.71 -6.08 -0.05
CA MET A 118 12.86 -4.90 -0.91
C MET A 118 12.45 -3.59 -0.23
N ALA A 119 11.40 -3.59 0.58
CA ALA A 119 10.88 -2.39 1.23
C ALA A 119 11.58 -2.06 2.56
N GLU A 120 12.16 -3.03 3.24
CA GLU A 120 12.71 -2.90 4.60
C GLU A 120 13.69 -1.72 4.75
N PRO A 121 14.70 -1.53 3.88
CA PRO A 121 15.66 -0.44 4.04
C PRO A 121 15.05 0.95 3.90
N VAL A 122 13.94 1.09 3.18
CA VAL A 122 13.32 2.38 2.85
C VAL A 122 12.00 2.66 3.58
N THR A 123 11.60 1.78 4.49
CA THR A 123 10.38 1.93 5.30
C THR A 123 10.68 1.81 6.79
N LYS A 124 9.74 2.22 7.63
CA LYS A 124 9.80 1.99 9.09
C LYS A 124 9.43 0.56 9.46
N TRP A 125 8.59 -0.03 8.65
CA TRP A 125 8.09 -1.38 8.83
C TRP A 125 7.60 -1.92 7.50
N SER A 126 7.91 -3.17 7.24
CA SER A 126 7.49 -3.91 6.07
C SER A 126 6.91 -5.25 6.49
N ALA A 127 5.84 -5.69 5.87
CA ALA A 127 5.21 -6.98 6.19
C ALA A 127 4.37 -7.53 5.04
N MET A 128 4.21 -8.85 5.02
CA MET A 128 3.31 -9.55 4.12
C MET A 128 2.11 -10.11 4.89
N VAL A 129 0.92 -9.91 4.37
CA VAL A 129 -0.31 -10.49 4.89
C VAL A 129 -0.54 -11.82 4.20
N GLN A 130 -0.33 -12.91 4.93
CA GLN A 130 -0.44 -14.27 4.40
C GLN A 130 -1.84 -14.88 4.54
N HIS A 131 -2.67 -14.35 5.45
CA HIS A 131 -4.00 -14.89 5.70
C HIS A 131 -5.05 -13.79 5.87
N PRO A 132 -6.24 -13.93 5.26
CA PRO A 132 -7.28 -12.89 5.31
C PRO A 132 -7.69 -12.47 6.72
N SER A 133 -7.69 -13.38 7.70
CA SER A 133 -8.06 -13.07 9.09
C SER A 133 -7.13 -12.08 9.78
N SER A 134 -5.90 -11.91 9.29
CA SER A 134 -4.95 -10.94 9.84
C SER A 134 -5.01 -9.57 9.16
N LEU A 135 -5.69 -9.47 8.02
CA LEU A 135 -5.65 -8.32 7.11
C LEU A 135 -5.95 -7.00 7.80
N LEU A 136 -7.12 -6.86 8.43
CA LEU A 136 -7.52 -5.60 9.06
C LEU A 136 -6.66 -5.24 10.28
N ARG A 137 -6.12 -6.25 10.98
CA ARG A 137 -5.16 -6.02 12.08
C ARG A 137 -3.87 -5.44 11.54
N MET A 138 -3.37 -5.97 10.41
CA MET A 138 -2.16 -5.48 9.76
C MET A 138 -2.35 -4.08 9.20
N VAL A 139 -3.50 -3.76 8.59
CA VAL A 139 -3.86 -2.41 8.14
C VAL A 139 -3.81 -1.41 9.31
N ARG A 140 -4.46 -1.73 10.43
CA ARG A 140 -4.44 -0.86 11.62
C ARG A 140 -3.03 -0.66 12.17
N ARG A 141 -2.23 -1.74 12.17
CA ARG A 141 -0.81 -1.66 12.58
C ARG A 141 -0.01 -0.77 11.63
N ALA A 142 -0.19 -0.91 10.33
CA ALA A 142 0.47 -0.09 9.32
C ALA A 142 0.19 1.41 9.54
N ILE A 143 -1.08 1.78 9.68
CA ILE A 143 -1.50 3.16 9.95
C ILE A 143 -0.87 3.68 11.24
N LYS A 144 -0.94 2.89 12.33
CA LYS A 144 -0.35 3.27 13.62
C LYS A 144 1.16 3.48 13.52
N VAL A 145 1.89 2.55 12.90
CA VAL A 145 3.36 2.64 12.78
C VAL A 145 3.76 3.84 11.91
N ALA A 146 3.06 4.08 10.79
CA ALA A 146 3.32 5.24 9.95
C ALA A 146 3.14 6.56 10.69
N SER A 147 2.09 6.66 11.51
CA SER A 147 1.70 7.88 12.23
C SER A 147 2.43 8.11 13.54
N THR A 148 3.10 7.09 14.10
CA THR A 148 3.82 7.23 15.37
C THR A 148 5.17 7.92 15.13
N PRO A 149 5.50 9.03 15.81
CA PRO A 149 6.80 9.67 15.68
C PRO A 149 8.00 8.78 16.10
N PRO A 150 9.14 8.88 15.40
CA PRO A 150 9.31 9.62 14.16
C PRO A 150 8.48 8.98 13.04
N CYS A 151 7.58 9.75 12.41
CA CYS A 151 6.72 9.26 11.35
C CYS A 151 7.52 8.74 10.15
N GLY A 152 6.88 7.99 9.28
CA GLY A 152 7.56 7.52 8.06
C GLY A 152 6.74 6.47 7.31
N PRO A 153 7.17 6.11 6.09
CA PRO A 153 6.47 5.16 5.26
C PRO A 153 6.51 3.76 5.86
N VAL A 154 5.44 3.03 5.67
CA VAL A 154 5.32 1.60 5.91
C VAL A 154 4.86 0.92 4.64
N SER A 155 5.27 -0.32 4.44
CA SER A 155 4.82 -1.14 3.32
C SER A 155 4.16 -2.41 3.83
N TYR A 156 2.97 -2.70 3.37
CA TYR A 156 2.40 -4.02 3.55
C TYR A 156 1.88 -4.57 2.23
N THR A 157 2.28 -5.78 1.96
CA THR A 157 1.86 -6.52 0.78
C THR A 157 0.74 -7.46 1.18
N HIS A 158 -0.34 -7.48 0.42
CA HIS A 158 -1.37 -8.50 0.56
C HIS A 158 -1.31 -9.46 -0.62
N LEU A 159 -1.39 -10.72 -0.32
CA LEU A 159 -1.54 -11.74 -1.33
C LEU A 159 -2.88 -11.52 -2.04
N ARG A 160 -2.91 -11.80 -3.33
CA ARG A 160 -4.15 -11.75 -4.11
C ARG A 160 -5.22 -12.55 -3.36
N ALA A 161 -6.07 -11.85 -2.64
CA ALA A 161 -7.23 -12.44 -1.99
C ALA A 161 -8.24 -12.76 -3.09
N HIS A 162 -8.07 -13.90 -3.73
CA HIS A 162 -9.14 -14.56 -4.41
C HIS A 162 -9.98 -15.25 -3.34
N GLU A 163 -11.22 -14.84 -3.28
CA GLU A 163 -12.35 -15.42 -2.54
C GLU A 163 -12.77 -14.65 -1.31
#